data_e8be000d211c155e8fa8033dd49e30db
#
_entry.id   e8be000d211c155e8fa8033dd49e30db
#
_cell.length_a   1.000
_cell.length_b   1.000
_cell.length_c   1.000
_cell.angle_alpha   90.00
_cell.angle_beta   90.00
_cell.angle_gamma   90.00
#
_symmetry.space_group_name_H-M   'P 1'
#
loop_
_entity.id
_entity.type
_entity.pdbx_description
1 polymer ?
#
loop_
_entity_poly.entity_id
_entity_poly.type
_entity_poly.pdbx_seq_one_letter_code
_entity_poly.pdbx_strand_id
1 'polypeptide(L)'
;MGTMADLHDGDHLLARRAIGWGPPWVRRVAPAVEEAAEHTKLWSATVAAMVVFGGWRGRAAAAAGVAAMATAQVLSNAVVKPLYRRRRPPQQWVPPEELQERPDSSSFPSGHTAAALAFAGAVAPVWPTAGAACGVSVVLVTAERVHSGAHFPSDVAAGGVIGLAAAALIRGAPHLLRRRGF
;
A
#
# COMPACT_ATOMS: atom_id res chain seq x y z
N MET A 1 -2.67 -12.87 27.77
CA MET A 1 -3.28 -13.02 26.42
C MET A 1 -4.19 -11.81 26.24
N GLY A 2 -3.82 -10.87 25.34
CA GLY A 2 -4.68 -9.73 25.03
C GLY A 2 -5.94 -10.21 24.33
N THR A 3 -7.07 -9.60 24.67
CA THR A 3 -8.35 -9.91 24.05
C THR A 3 -8.46 -9.20 22.69
N MET A 4 -9.40 -9.61 21.83
CA MET A 4 -9.72 -8.88 20.60
C MET A 4 -10.11 -7.42 20.88
N ALA A 5 -10.67 -7.14 22.07
CA ALA A 5 -10.96 -5.79 22.55
C ALA A 5 -9.67 -4.98 22.74
N ASP A 6 -8.63 -5.54 23.38
CA ASP A 6 -7.36 -4.86 23.61
C ASP A 6 -6.67 -4.50 22.29
N LEU A 7 -6.75 -5.35 21.27
CA LEU A 7 -6.23 -5.08 19.92
C LEU A 7 -7.01 -3.94 19.25
N HIS A 8 -8.32 -3.91 19.40
CA HIS A 8 -9.18 -2.86 18.87
C HIS A 8 -8.88 -1.52 19.52
N ASP A 9 -8.78 -1.49 20.86
CA ASP A 9 -8.48 -0.27 21.61
C ASP A 9 -7.07 0.26 21.31
N GLY A 10 -6.09 -0.63 21.18
CA GLY A 10 -4.74 -0.28 20.76
C GLY A 10 -4.68 0.34 19.37
N ASP A 11 -5.43 -0.24 18.42
CA ASP A 11 -5.50 0.24 17.04
C ASP A 11 -6.14 1.63 16.95
N HIS A 12 -7.22 1.86 17.72
CA HIS A 12 -7.87 3.16 17.85
C HIS A 12 -6.97 4.21 18.49
N LEU A 13 -6.24 3.84 19.55
CA LEU A 13 -5.32 4.73 20.23
C LEU A 13 -4.17 5.16 19.31
N LEU A 14 -3.58 4.21 18.59
CA LEU A 14 -2.50 4.48 17.65
C LEU A 14 -2.97 5.35 16.48
N ALA A 15 -4.14 5.05 15.90
CA ALA A 15 -4.72 5.87 14.85
C ALA A 15 -4.95 7.31 15.33
N ARG A 16 -5.58 7.49 16.50
CA ARG A 16 -5.85 8.80 17.06
C ARG A 16 -4.60 9.62 17.35
N ARG A 17 -3.49 8.97 17.70
CA ARG A 17 -2.20 9.64 17.90
C ARG A 17 -1.52 10.01 16.59
N ALA A 18 -1.70 9.21 15.54
CA ALA A 18 -1.06 9.43 14.25
C ALA A 18 -1.81 10.44 13.38
N ILE A 19 -3.13 10.52 13.53
CA ILE A 19 -3.98 11.44 12.75
C ILE A 19 -3.62 12.88 13.13
N GLY A 20 -3.29 13.70 12.13
CA GLY A 20 -2.92 15.09 12.32
C GLY A 20 -1.61 15.32 13.07
N TRP A 21 -0.84 14.23 13.40
CA TRP A 21 0.44 14.37 14.09
C TRP A 21 1.54 14.78 13.11
N GLY A 22 2.40 15.67 13.59
CA GLY A 22 3.63 16.01 12.88
C GLY A 22 3.88 17.50 12.75
N PRO A 23 5.11 17.86 12.39
CA PRO A 23 5.48 19.24 12.13
C PRO A 23 4.76 19.80 10.89
N PRO A 24 4.71 21.13 10.72
CA PRO A 24 3.95 21.76 9.62
C PRO A 24 4.31 21.27 8.21
N TRP A 25 5.53 20.79 8.00
CA TRP A 25 5.93 20.26 6.70
C TRP A 25 5.23 18.93 6.36
N VAL A 26 4.88 18.10 7.34
CA VAL A 26 4.11 16.84 7.12
C VAL A 26 2.75 17.17 6.52
N ARG A 27 2.07 18.18 7.06
CA ARG A 27 0.76 18.64 6.56
C ARG A 27 0.81 19.16 5.11
N ARG A 28 1.99 19.63 4.66
CA ARG A 28 2.19 20.06 3.25
C ARG A 28 2.50 18.87 2.33
N VAL A 29 3.23 17.88 2.83
CA VAL A 29 3.69 16.73 2.04
C VAL A 29 2.62 15.64 1.95
N ALA A 30 1.86 15.40 3.01
CA ALA A 30 0.87 14.33 3.04
C ALA A 30 -0.17 14.41 1.89
N PRO A 31 -0.79 15.55 1.58
CA PRO A 31 -1.70 15.67 0.45
C PRO A 31 -1.02 15.41 -0.91
N ALA A 32 0.23 15.83 -1.07
CA ALA A 32 0.98 15.57 -2.30
C ALA A 32 1.32 14.08 -2.48
N VAL A 33 1.62 13.38 -1.38
CA VAL A 33 1.82 11.93 -1.40
C VAL A 33 0.52 11.21 -1.74
N GLU A 34 -0.60 11.64 -1.17
CA GLU A 34 -1.91 11.09 -1.47
C GLU A 34 -2.25 11.27 -2.94
N GLU A 35 -2.18 12.50 -3.46
CA GLU A 35 -2.46 12.78 -4.87
C GLU A 35 -1.56 11.97 -5.81
N ALA A 36 -0.27 11.84 -5.48
CA ALA A 36 0.65 11.04 -6.25
C ALA A 36 0.30 9.54 -6.22
N ALA A 37 -0.19 9.04 -5.07
CA ALA A 37 -0.59 7.65 -4.90
C ALA A 37 -1.96 7.35 -5.52
N GLU A 38 -2.85 8.37 -5.61
CA GLU A 38 -4.14 8.25 -6.26
C GLU A 38 -4.00 8.03 -7.77
N HIS A 39 -4.99 7.37 -8.36
CA HIS A 39 -5.05 7.11 -9.80
C HIS A 39 -3.76 6.48 -10.36
N THR A 40 -2.99 5.82 -9.53
CA THR A 40 -1.72 5.14 -9.91
C THR A 40 -0.64 6.05 -10.52
N LYS A 41 -0.73 7.37 -10.40
CA LYS A 41 0.20 8.34 -10.99
C LYS A 41 1.66 8.05 -10.62
N LEU A 42 1.93 7.86 -9.32
CA LEU A 42 3.27 7.53 -8.82
C LEU A 42 3.83 6.25 -9.44
N TRP A 43 3.01 5.21 -9.49
CA TRP A 43 3.42 3.90 -10.00
C TRP A 43 3.58 3.91 -11.52
N SER A 44 2.71 4.61 -12.25
CA SER A 44 2.82 4.80 -13.70
C SER A 44 4.10 5.54 -14.08
N ALA A 45 4.43 6.62 -13.37
CA ALA A 45 5.69 7.36 -13.58
C ALA A 45 6.90 6.48 -13.25
N THR A 46 6.84 5.71 -12.16
CA THR A 46 7.91 4.77 -11.77
C THR A 46 8.10 3.70 -12.84
N VAL A 47 7.03 3.08 -13.32
CA VAL A 47 7.06 2.08 -14.40
C VAL A 47 7.66 2.68 -15.67
N ALA A 48 7.20 3.88 -16.08
CA ALA A 48 7.73 4.56 -17.25
C ALA A 48 9.25 4.82 -17.13
N ALA A 49 9.71 5.34 -16.01
CA ALA A 49 11.12 5.55 -15.74
C ALA A 49 11.93 4.24 -15.79
N MET A 50 11.41 3.17 -15.19
CA MET A 50 12.06 1.85 -15.22
C MET A 50 12.16 1.27 -16.63
N VAL A 51 11.12 1.44 -17.45
CA VAL A 51 11.10 0.95 -18.84
C VAL A 51 12.06 1.73 -19.72
N VAL A 52 12.12 3.06 -19.55
CA VAL A 52 12.95 3.95 -20.36
C VAL A 52 14.43 3.85 -19.99
N PHE A 53 14.74 3.91 -18.69
CA PHE A 53 16.12 4.03 -18.21
C PHE A 53 16.72 2.72 -17.70
N GLY A 54 15.92 1.70 -17.41
CA GLY A 54 16.35 0.48 -16.75
C GLY A 54 16.77 -0.67 -17.68
N GLY A 55 16.70 -0.49 -19.01
CA GLY A 55 16.99 -1.56 -19.96
C GLY A 55 16.12 -2.81 -19.73
N TRP A 56 16.69 -4.00 -19.96
CA TRP A 56 15.94 -5.26 -19.78
C TRP A 56 15.57 -5.52 -18.31
N ARG A 57 16.44 -5.16 -17.37
CA ARG A 57 16.15 -5.29 -15.93
C ARG A 57 14.99 -4.40 -15.51
N GLY A 58 14.97 -3.17 -15.98
CA GLY A 58 13.89 -2.24 -15.70
C GLY A 58 12.55 -2.73 -16.24
N ARG A 59 12.53 -3.24 -17.47
CA ARG A 59 11.32 -3.83 -18.08
C ARG A 59 10.81 -5.05 -17.30
N ALA A 60 11.73 -5.96 -16.93
CA ALA A 60 11.38 -7.14 -16.15
C ALA A 60 10.86 -6.78 -14.75
N ALA A 61 11.52 -5.85 -14.07
CA ALA A 61 11.11 -5.37 -12.75
C ALA A 61 9.76 -4.63 -12.81
N ALA A 62 9.55 -3.77 -13.81
CA ALA A 62 8.29 -3.07 -14.03
C ALA A 62 7.14 -4.05 -14.28
N ALA A 63 7.33 -5.05 -15.14
CA ALA A 63 6.33 -6.07 -15.43
C ALA A 63 5.97 -6.88 -14.16
N ALA A 64 6.97 -7.32 -13.39
CA ALA A 64 6.74 -8.02 -12.13
C ALA A 64 6.01 -7.14 -11.11
N GLY A 65 6.42 -5.86 -10.98
CA GLY A 65 5.79 -4.89 -10.09
C GLY A 65 4.33 -4.65 -10.44
N VAL A 66 4.01 -4.41 -11.71
CA VAL A 66 2.64 -4.20 -12.18
C VAL A 66 1.78 -5.45 -11.95
N ALA A 67 2.28 -6.64 -12.29
CA ALA A 67 1.55 -7.88 -12.07
C ALA A 67 1.26 -8.12 -10.59
N ALA A 68 2.24 -7.90 -9.71
CA ALA A 68 2.05 -8.04 -8.26
C ALA A 68 1.06 -7.01 -7.71
N MET A 69 1.17 -5.76 -8.15
CA MET A 69 0.25 -4.69 -7.75
C MET A 69 -1.19 -5.01 -8.19
N ALA A 70 -1.41 -5.43 -9.43
CA ALA A 70 -2.72 -5.83 -9.92
C ALA A 70 -3.30 -7.00 -9.10
N THR A 71 -2.46 -8.02 -8.81
CA THR A 71 -2.85 -9.15 -7.96
C THR A 71 -3.26 -8.68 -6.57
N ALA A 72 -2.48 -7.81 -5.93
CA ALA A 72 -2.78 -7.25 -4.61
C ALA A 72 -4.08 -6.44 -4.61
N GLN A 73 -4.34 -5.66 -5.66
CA GLN A 73 -5.58 -4.88 -5.82
C GLN A 73 -6.80 -5.79 -5.96
N VAL A 74 -6.71 -6.85 -6.75
CA VAL A 74 -7.79 -7.84 -6.85
C VAL A 74 -8.04 -8.50 -5.49
N LEU A 75 -7.00 -8.99 -4.83
CA LEU A 75 -7.14 -9.62 -3.51
C LEU A 75 -7.73 -8.67 -2.47
N SER A 76 -7.23 -7.44 -2.40
CA SER A 76 -7.71 -6.46 -1.41
C SER A 76 -9.14 -6.02 -1.69
N ASN A 77 -9.44 -5.58 -2.91
CA ASN A 77 -10.69 -4.87 -3.21
C ASN A 77 -11.82 -5.80 -3.65
N ALA A 78 -11.52 -6.85 -4.43
CA ALA A 78 -12.54 -7.77 -4.95
C ALA A 78 -12.76 -9.00 -4.04
N VAL A 79 -11.77 -9.38 -3.22
CA VAL A 79 -11.90 -10.57 -2.36
C VAL A 79 -12.08 -10.19 -0.90
N VAL A 80 -11.13 -9.44 -0.31
CA VAL A 80 -11.12 -9.24 1.15
C VAL A 80 -12.11 -8.16 1.59
N LYS A 81 -12.15 -7.00 0.94
CA LYS A 81 -13.08 -5.91 1.33
C LYS A 81 -14.56 -6.30 1.36
N PRO A 82 -15.09 -7.07 0.42
CA PRO A 82 -16.49 -7.51 0.48
C PRO A 82 -16.78 -8.42 1.68
N LEU A 83 -15.79 -9.19 2.15
CA LEU A 83 -15.93 -10.12 3.27
C LEU A 83 -15.83 -9.43 4.64
N TYR A 84 -15.12 -8.30 4.72
CA TYR A 84 -14.86 -7.59 5.99
C TYR A 84 -15.31 -6.13 5.90
N ARG A 85 -16.49 -5.84 6.47
CA ARG A 85 -17.02 -4.47 6.54
C ARG A 85 -16.51 -3.78 7.80
N ARG A 86 -15.51 -2.90 7.65
CA ARG A 86 -14.97 -2.08 8.73
C ARG A 86 -15.20 -0.60 8.43
N ARG A 87 -15.70 0.14 9.42
CA ARG A 87 -15.79 1.61 9.33
C ARG A 87 -14.39 2.21 9.42
N ARG A 88 -14.19 3.33 8.74
CA ARG A 88 -12.94 4.10 8.80
C ARG A 88 -12.82 4.84 10.14
N PRO A 89 -11.60 5.32 10.51
CA PRO A 89 -11.42 6.23 11.63
C PRO A 89 -12.40 7.39 11.57
N PRO A 90 -12.97 7.82 12.74
CA PRO A 90 -13.94 8.92 12.77
C PRO A 90 -13.38 10.21 12.17
N GLN A 91 -14.15 10.87 11.30
CA GLN A 91 -13.74 12.13 10.65
C GLN A 91 -13.43 13.23 11.65
N GLN A 92 -14.11 13.23 12.80
CA GLN A 92 -13.87 14.19 13.89
C GLN A 92 -12.46 14.12 14.49
N TRP A 93 -11.67 13.10 14.17
CA TRP A 93 -10.28 13.00 14.59
C TRP A 93 -9.33 13.73 13.63
N VAL A 94 -9.79 14.02 12.42
CA VAL A 94 -9.01 14.69 11.37
C VAL A 94 -9.23 16.18 11.47
N PRO A 95 -8.15 17.00 11.45
CA PRO A 95 -8.29 18.45 11.40
C PRO A 95 -9.17 18.89 10.22
N PRO A 96 -10.07 19.89 10.40
CA PRO A 96 -10.99 20.30 9.34
C PRO A 96 -10.31 20.67 8.03
N GLU A 97 -9.11 21.25 8.11
CA GLU A 97 -8.29 21.64 6.97
C GLU A 97 -7.63 20.47 6.21
N GLU A 98 -7.62 19.27 6.82
CA GLU A 98 -7.05 18.05 6.25
C GLU A 98 -8.14 17.04 5.83
N LEU A 99 -9.43 17.43 5.97
CA LEU A 99 -10.54 16.57 5.58
C LEU A 99 -10.58 16.39 4.06
N GLN A 100 -10.56 15.14 3.64
CA GLN A 100 -10.65 14.75 2.24
C GLN A 100 -11.88 13.88 1.99
N GLU A 101 -12.34 13.82 0.75
CA GLU A 101 -13.37 12.88 0.34
C GLU A 101 -12.90 11.44 0.57
N ARG A 102 -13.74 10.65 1.23
CA ARG A 102 -13.43 9.27 1.56
C ARG A 102 -14.33 8.32 0.78
N PRO A 103 -13.78 7.26 0.21
CA PRO A 103 -14.59 6.22 -0.40
C PRO A 103 -15.54 5.58 0.62
N ASP A 104 -16.76 5.25 0.20
CA ASP A 104 -17.74 4.51 1.01
C ASP A 104 -17.36 3.05 1.25
N SER A 105 -16.30 2.59 0.63
CA SER A 105 -15.79 1.22 0.78
C SER A 105 -15.19 0.97 2.17
N SER A 106 -15.14 -0.31 2.56
CA SER A 106 -14.50 -0.77 3.81
C SER A 106 -13.10 -0.17 3.99
N SER A 107 -12.75 0.17 5.24
CA SER A 107 -11.37 0.55 5.57
C SER A 107 -10.41 -0.63 5.49
N PHE A 108 -10.89 -1.84 5.79
CA PHE A 108 -10.06 -3.04 5.84
C PHE A 108 -10.16 -3.86 4.54
N PRO A 109 -9.02 -4.28 3.99
CA PRO A 109 -7.65 -3.85 4.25
C PRO A 109 -7.29 -2.57 3.47
N SER A 110 -6.10 -1.97 3.73
CA SER A 110 -5.58 -0.85 2.94
C SER A 110 -5.10 -1.30 1.56
N GLY A 111 -5.87 -0.96 0.54
CA GLY A 111 -5.54 -1.29 -0.85
C GLY A 111 -4.29 -0.54 -1.36
N HIS A 112 -4.08 0.72 -0.94
CA HIS A 112 -2.89 1.50 -1.30
C HIS A 112 -1.62 0.87 -0.74
N THR A 113 -1.64 0.46 0.53
CA THR A 113 -0.51 -0.24 1.15
C THR A 113 -0.24 -1.59 0.48
N ALA A 114 -1.30 -2.34 0.17
CA ALA A 114 -1.17 -3.62 -0.53
C ALA A 114 -0.52 -3.45 -1.91
N ALA A 115 -0.98 -2.46 -2.69
CA ALA A 115 -0.40 -2.15 -4.00
C ALA A 115 1.07 -1.72 -3.91
N ALA A 116 1.38 -0.82 -2.98
CA ALA A 116 2.72 -0.29 -2.78
C ALA A 116 3.73 -1.38 -2.40
N LEU A 117 3.39 -2.21 -1.42
CA LEU A 117 4.25 -3.32 -0.98
C LEU A 117 4.36 -4.44 -2.00
N ALA A 118 3.29 -4.72 -2.74
CA ALA A 118 3.34 -5.69 -3.85
C ALA A 118 4.32 -5.24 -4.94
N PHE A 119 4.22 -3.97 -5.36
CA PHE A 119 5.09 -3.41 -6.37
C PHE A 119 6.55 -3.45 -5.91
N ALA A 120 6.87 -2.83 -4.78
CA ALA A 120 8.23 -2.77 -4.25
C ALA A 120 8.83 -4.16 -3.99
N GLY A 121 8.04 -5.07 -3.41
CA GLY A 121 8.45 -6.45 -3.12
C GLY A 121 8.73 -7.29 -4.36
N ALA A 122 8.04 -7.03 -5.47
CA ALA A 122 8.30 -7.71 -6.74
C ALA A 122 9.50 -7.10 -7.49
N VAL A 123 9.70 -5.78 -7.38
CA VAL A 123 10.81 -5.04 -8.03
C VAL A 123 12.16 -5.36 -7.36
N ALA A 124 12.21 -5.37 -6.04
CA ALA A 124 13.45 -5.44 -5.27
C ALA A 124 14.40 -6.60 -5.64
N PRO A 125 13.94 -7.83 -5.91
CA PRO A 125 14.83 -8.92 -6.29
C PRO A 125 15.40 -8.82 -7.69
N VAL A 126 14.70 -8.11 -8.60
CA VAL A 126 15.14 -7.92 -9.98
C VAL A 126 16.07 -6.71 -10.09
N TRP A 127 15.73 -5.63 -9.37
CA TRP A 127 16.48 -4.39 -9.35
C TRP A 127 16.53 -3.80 -7.92
N PRO A 128 17.51 -4.21 -7.08
CA PRO A 128 17.54 -3.86 -5.66
C PRO A 128 17.53 -2.37 -5.35
N THR A 129 18.27 -1.55 -6.13
CA THR A 129 18.30 -0.09 -5.92
C THR A 129 16.96 0.58 -6.23
N ALA A 130 16.31 0.16 -7.31
CA ALA A 130 14.95 0.61 -7.62
C ALA A 130 13.94 0.12 -6.57
N GLY A 131 14.08 -1.11 -6.10
CA GLY A 131 13.28 -1.65 -5.01
C GLY A 131 13.43 -0.85 -3.71
N ALA A 132 14.65 -0.43 -3.37
CA ALA A 132 14.90 0.44 -2.21
C ALA A 132 14.22 1.81 -2.37
N ALA A 133 14.32 2.43 -3.56
CA ALA A 133 13.63 3.69 -3.85
C ALA A 133 12.10 3.52 -3.75
N CYS A 134 11.54 2.45 -4.29
CA CYS A 134 10.12 2.12 -4.11
C CYS A 134 9.77 1.91 -2.62
N GLY A 135 10.68 1.37 -1.82
CA GLY A 135 10.51 1.19 -0.38
C GLY A 135 10.27 2.53 0.35
N VAL A 136 10.94 3.60 -0.06
CA VAL A 136 10.68 4.95 0.46
C VAL A 136 9.24 5.37 0.15
N SER A 137 8.79 5.17 -1.09
CA SER A 137 7.39 5.46 -1.47
C SER A 137 6.38 4.63 -0.67
N VAL A 138 6.70 3.36 -0.38
CA VAL A 138 5.88 2.50 0.49
C VAL A 138 5.70 3.12 1.87
N VAL A 139 6.80 3.56 2.50
CA VAL A 139 6.75 4.20 3.84
C VAL A 139 5.89 5.45 3.80
N LEU A 140 6.09 6.32 2.80
CA LEU A 140 5.33 7.57 2.67
C LEU A 140 3.84 7.31 2.47
N VAL A 141 3.47 6.45 1.51
CA VAL A 141 2.07 6.09 1.24
C VAL A 141 1.42 5.45 2.46
N THR A 142 2.12 4.53 3.12
CA THR A 142 1.61 3.81 4.28
C THR A 142 1.38 4.72 5.48
N ALA A 143 2.33 5.60 5.76
CA ALA A 143 2.22 6.59 6.84
C ALA A 143 1.09 7.59 6.55
N GLU A 144 0.99 8.05 5.32
CA GLU A 144 -0.06 8.95 4.89
C GLU A 144 -1.46 8.35 5.10
N ARG A 145 -1.68 7.06 4.77
CA ARG A 145 -3.00 6.40 4.96
C ARG A 145 -3.47 6.38 6.42
N VAL A 146 -2.56 6.36 7.39
CA VAL A 146 -2.92 6.46 8.82
C VAL A 146 -3.04 7.92 9.23
N HIS A 147 -2.14 8.77 8.77
CA HIS A 147 -2.12 10.20 9.09
C HIS A 147 -3.39 10.93 8.63
N SER A 148 -3.86 10.68 7.40
CA SER A 148 -5.11 11.22 6.86
C SER A 148 -6.37 10.63 7.52
N GLY A 149 -6.23 9.64 8.38
CA GLY A 149 -7.36 8.93 8.97
C GLY A 149 -8.16 8.09 7.97
N ALA A 150 -7.60 7.77 6.82
CA ALA A 150 -8.23 6.89 5.84
C ALA A 150 -8.29 5.43 6.34
N HIS A 151 -7.29 5.01 7.10
CA HIS A 151 -7.12 3.64 7.56
C HIS A 151 -6.60 3.56 8.99
N PHE A 152 -6.95 2.50 9.70
CA PHE A 152 -6.30 2.13 10.94
C PHE A 152 -4.93 1.48 10.68
N PRO A 153 -3.99 1.49 11.67
CA PRO A 153 -2.72 0.79 11.56
C PRO A 153 -2.86 -0.70 11.19
N SER A 154 -3.86 -1.39 11.72
CA SER A 154 -4.12 -2.80 11.40
C SER A 154 -4.60 -3.00 9.96
N ASP A 155 -5.35 -2.05 9.37
CA ASP A 155 -5.75 -2.10 7.95
C ASP A 155 -4.52 -2.03 7.05
N VAL A 156 -3.56 -1.20 7.45
CA VAL A 156 -2.26 -1.03 6.77
C VAL A 156 -1.40 -2.28 6.92
N ALA A 157 -1.30 -2.85 8.12
CA ALA A 157 -0.56 -4.09 8.35
C ALA A 157 -1.13 -5.25 7.50
N ALA A 158 -2.46 -5.41 7.49
CA ALA A 158 -3.14 -6.43 6.69
C ALA A 158 -2.91 -6.20 5.17
N GLY A 159 -3.01 -4.94 4.72
CA GLY A 159 -2.66 -4.56 3.35
C GLY A 159 -1.24 -4.94 3.00
N GLY A 160 -0.30 -4.69 3.92
CA GLY A 160 1.10 -5.07 3.77
C GLY A 160 1.31 -6.58 3.58
N VAL A 161 0.64 -7.39 4.39
CA VAL A 161 0.67 -8.87 4.26
C VAL A 161 0.15 -9.31 2.89
N ILE A 162 -0.97 -8.75 2.44
CA ILE A 162 -1.55 -9.05 1.12
C ILE A 162 -0.57 -8.66 0.01
N GLY A 163 0.04 -7.47 0.11
CA GLY A 163 1.01 -6.99 -0.87
C GLY A 163 2.23 -7.90 -0.98
N LEU A 164 2.82 -8.27 0.16
CA LEU A 164 3.97 -9.18 0.19
C LEU A 164 3.61 -10.59 -0.33
N ALA A 165 2.42 -11.09 0.00
CA ALA A 165 1.93 -12.36 -0.53
C ALA A 165 1.77 -12.32 -2.06
N ALA A 166 1.19 -11.24 -2.61
CA ALA A 166 1.07 -11.03 -4.04
C ALA A 166 2.43 -10.97 -4.73
N ALA A 167 3.40 -10.24 -4.15
CA ALA A 167 4.77 -10.21 -4.66
C ALA A 167 5.41 -11.60 -4.68
N ALA A 168 5.24 -12.36 -3.61
CA ALA A 168 5.77 -13.74 -3.50
C ALA A 168 5.15 -14.67 -4.54
N LEU A 169 3.83 -14.58 -4.78
CA LEU A 169 3.13 -15.36 -5.80
C LEU A 169 3.68 -15.08 -7.21
N ILE A 170 3.82 -13.81 -7.58
CA ILE A 170 4.34 -13.44 -8.91
C ILE A 170 5.79 -13.89 -9.08
N ARG A 171 6.62 -13.79 -8.03
CA ARG A 171 8.01 -14.26 -8.07
C ARG A 171 8.13 -15.77 -8.12
N GLY A 172 7.23 -16.49 -7.47
CA GLY A 172 7.21 -17.95 -7.45
C GLY A 172 6.67 -18.57 -8.74
N ALA A 173 5.82 -17.87 -9.49
CA ALA A 173 5.15 -18.40 -10.67
C ALA A 173 6.10 -19.00 -11.73
N PRO A 174 7.24 -18.36 -12.10
CA PRO A 174 8.17 -18.95 -13.08
C PRO A 174 8.80 -20.26 -12.61
N HIS A 175 9.07 -20.40 -11.32
CA HIS A 175 9.63 -21.63 -10.75
C HIS A 175 8.62 -22.79 -10.75
N LEU A 176 7.35 -22.47 -10.48
CA LEU A 176 6.28 -23.47 -10.49
C LEU A 176 5.97 -23.97 -11.92
N LEU A 177 5.99 -23.07 -12.91
CA LEU A 177 5.79 -23.43 -14.31
C LEU A 177 6.91 -24.34 -14.83
N ARG A 178 8.17 -24.00 -14.55
CA ARG A 178 9.33 -24.83 -14.92
C ARG A 178 9.30 -26.22 -14.29
N ARG A 179 8.80 -26.36 -13.04
CA ARG A 179 8.68 -27.68 -12.38
C ARG A 179 7.58 -28.55 -12.96
N ARG A 180 6.61 -27.98 -13.66
CA ARG A 180 5.48 -28.70 -14.30
C ARG A 180 5.73 -29.06 -15.78
N GLY A 181 6.94 -28.82 -16.30
CA GLY A 181 7.33 -29.25 -17.65
C GLY A 181 6.80 -28.37 -18.80
N PHE A 182 6.46 -27.11 -18.50
CA PHE A 182 6.21 -26.07 -19.51
C PHE A 182 7.43 -25.17 -19.67
#